data_5ab14bc0931f39f21df130653dd10f7e
#
_entry.id   5ab14bc0931f39f21df130653dd10f7e
#
_cell.length_a   1.000
_cell.length_b   1.000
_cell.length_c   1.000
_cell.angle_alpha   90.00
_cell.angle_beta   90.00
_cell.angle_gamma   90.00
#
_symmetry.space_group_name_H-M   'P 1'
#
loop_
_entity.id
_entity.type
_entity.pdbx_description
1 polymer ?
#
loop_
_entity_poly.entity_id
_entity_poly.type
_entity_poly.pdbx_seq_one_letter_code
_entity_poly.pdbx_strand_id
1 'polypeptide(L)'
;DFINVMSGSGEFTVDYYFSKKIKDQIIESGENIFLSDSSMILDQLKLKKYDVIIIGTVHRYFNTFLAIVKKYNASVIVHNMNFIKSSKLSLIKSIFKEDQIYRLKLLWKEGLLNASKVYQTAKKRLVLDEELSSERYTFLPLFYTKNFKKPENKVLTIVIPGGVSQQRRDYKRVFSVINNLEKLNKHLDPENKFIEFVFLGRAKNQELKDIIDLERSLKYINITYFSERVSQADFEDWMQKADVLWCPIQQKTTFFGHEEVYGKTKMTGNLGDAIKFGKQAVFPSNYASKLDFIVPEQKDILEQFKSLKNSQFDFQKEFNKKSVQQKFEKLLNELISI
;
A
#
# COMPACT_ATOMS: atom_id res chain seq x y z
N ASP A 1 -6.58 8.92 -1.85
CA ASP A 1 -5.85 9.05 -3.11
C ASP A 1 -6.82 9.41 -4.26
N PHE A 2 -7.88 8.64 -4.56
CA PHE A 2 -8.84 8.94 -5.65
C PHE A 2 -9.45 10.33 -5.52
N ILE A 3 -9.99 10.69 -4.36
CA ILE A 3 -10.57 12.03 -4.11
C ILE A 3 -9.55 13.10 -4.45
N ASN A 4 -8.34 12.96 -3.95
CA ASN A 4 -7.30 13.97 -4.07
C ASN A 4 -6.77 14.10 -5.51
N VAL A 5 -6.60 13.00 -6.26
CA VAL A 5 -6.13 13.07 -7.64
C VAL A 5 -7.20 13.67 -8.56
N MET A 6 -8.47 13.35 -8.33
CA MET A 6 -9.58 13.84 -9.14
C MET A 6 -10.14 15.20 -8.68
N SER A 7 -9.70 15.70 -7.52
CA SER A 7 -10.12 17.03 -7.08
C SER A 7 -9.62 18.12 -8.04
N GLY A 8 -10.57 18.88 -8.59
CA GLY A 8 -10.29 19.91 -9.59
C GLY A 8 -10.24 19.40 -11.05
N SER A 9 -10.66 18.15 -11.30
CA SER A 9 -10.92 17.71 -12.68
C SER A 9 -12.04 18.57 -13.30
N GLY A 10 -11.77 19.12 -14.47
CA GLY A 10 -12.79 19.84 -15.27
C GLY A 10 -13.54 18.92 -16.23
N GLU A 11 -13.10 17.69 -16.39
CA GLU A 11 -13.61 16.75 -17.39
C GLU A 11 -14.56 15.71 -16.78
N PHE A 12 -14.33 15.33 -15.50
CA PHE A 12 -15.09 14.27 -14.84
C PHE A 12 -15.73 14.71 -13.54
N THR A 13 -17.01 14.32 -13.36
CA THR A 13 -17.68 14.33 -12.04
C THR A 13 -17.58 12.93 -11.44
N VAL A 14 -17.05 12.82 -10.21
CA VAL A 14 -16.76 11.53 -9.58
C VAL A 14 -17.57 11.39 -8.29
N ASP A 15 -18.34 10.33 -8.19
CA ASP A 15 -19.04 9.93 -6.97
C ASP A 15 -18.25 8.82 -6.26
N TYR A 16 -18.10 8.93 -4.94
CA TYR A 16 -17.33 8.00 -4.13
C TYR A 16 -18.24 7.24 -3.16
N TYR A 17 -18.23 5.92 -3.24
CA TYR A 17 -19.01 5.04 -2.38
C TYR A 17 -18.09 4.31 -1.42
N PHE A 18 -18.15 4.66 -0.13
CA PHE A 18 -17.28 4.09 0.89
C PHE A 18 -18.04 3.34 1.96
N SER A 19 -17.46 2.24 2.43
CA SER A 19 -17.93 1.59 3.65
C SER A 19 -17.77 2.53 4.85
N LYS A 20 -18.58 2.33 5.89
CA LYS A 20 -18.50 3.12 7.14
C LYS A 20 -17.08 3.20 7.66
N LYS A 21 -16.36 2.06 7.71
CA LYS A 21 -14.97 2.01 8.19
C LYS A 21 -14.01 2.90 7.39
N ILE A 22 -14.21 3.05 6.09
CA ILE A 22 -13.37 3.91 5.24
C ILE A 22 -13.83 5.36 5.38
N LYS A 23 -15.14 5.61 5.36
CA LYS A 23 -15.70 6.96 5.50
C LYS A 23 -15.27 7.62 6.80
N ASP A 24 -15.25 6.88 7.92
CA ASP A 24 -14.79 7.38 9.23
C ASP A 24 -13.27 7.70 9.27
N GLN A 25 -12.50 7.35 8.24
CA GLN A 25 -11.05 7.62 8.11
C GLN A 25 -10.73 8.73 7.10
N ILE A 26 -11.72 9.18 6.35
CA ILE A 26 -11.55 10.23 5.34
C ILE A 26 -11.85 11.57 6.00
N ILE A 27 -10.92 12.51 5.85
CA ILE A 27 -11.06 13.88 6.37
C ILE A 27 -11.89 14.72 5.39
N GLU A 28 -11.80 14.39 4.11
CA GLU A 28 -12.53 15.08 3.05
C GLU A 28 -14.04 14.87 3.21
N SER A 29 -14.79 15.96 3.11
CA SER A 29 -16.24 15.97 3.05
C SER A 29 -16.71 16.57 1.73
N GLY A 30 -17.81 16.07 1.20
CA GLY A 30 -18.37 16.57 -0.06
C GLY A 30 -19.70 15.88 -0.39
N GLU A 31 -20.52 16.54 -1.19
CA GLU A 31 -21.84 16.02 -1.63
C GLU A 31 -21.72 14.75 -2.49
N ASN A 32 -20.55 14.48 -3.02
CA ASN A 32 -20.24 13.31 -3.86
C ASN A 32 -19.60 12.14 -3.07
N ILE A 33 -19.58 12.20 -1.72
CA ILE A 33 -19.02 11.14 -0.86
C ILE A 33 -20.15 10.44 -0.11
N PHE A 34 -20.48 9.22 -0.56
CA PHE A 34 -21.60 8.46 -0.07
C PHE A 34 -21.16 7.32 0.88
N LEU A 35 -21.95 7.11 1.93
CA LEU A 35 -21.88 5.88 2.70
C LEU A 35 -22.54 4.75 1.91
N SER A 36 -21.88 3.59 1.82
CA SER A 36 -22.40 2.43 1.13
C SER A 36 -21.94 1.13 1.77
N ASP A 37 -22.68 0.07 1.51
CA ASP A 37 -22.31 -1.31 1.82
C ASP A 37 -22.85 -2.27 0.75
N SER A 38 -22.67 -3.58 0.97
CA SER A 38 -23.10 -4.59 0.01
C SER A 38 -24.63 -4.69 -0.19
N SER A 39 -25.43 -4.17 0.73
CA SER A 39 -26.90 -4.15 0.64
C SER A 39 -27.40 -2.88 -0.06
N MET A 40 -26.66 -1.77 0.04
CA MET A 40 -27.07 -0.47 -0.46
C MET A 40 -26.59 -0.18 -1.88
N ILE A 41 -25.37 -0.60 -2.22
CA ILE A 41 -24.66 -0.15 -3.44
C ILE A 41 -25.43 -0.42 -4.74
N LEU A 42 -26.10 -1.56 -4.86
CA LEU A 42 -26.86 -1.88 -6.09
C LEU A 42 -28.05 -0.94 -6.31
N ASP A 43 -28.71 -0.51 -5.25
CA ASP A 43 -29.82 0.44 -5.35
C ASP A 43 -29.30 1.87 -5.54
N GLN A 44 -28.25 2.25 -4.86
CA GLN A 44 -27.60 3.55 -5.09
C GLN A 44 -27.13 3.73 -6.53
N LEU A 45 -26.53 2.69 -7.14
CA LEU A 45 -26.10 2.74 -8.55
C LEU A 45 -27.25 2.81 -9.56
N LYS A 46 -28.50 2.54 -9.17
CA LYS A 46 -29.68 2.71 -10.04
C LYS A 46 -30.18 4.15 -10.08
N LEU A 47 -29.84 4.96 -9.08
CA LEU A 47 -30.35 6.33 -8.94
C LEU A 47 -29.72 7.30 -9.93
N LYS A 48 -28.53 6.97 -10.48
CA LYS A 48 -27.77 7.80 -11.40
C LYS A 48 -27.13 6.94 -12.48
N LYS A 49 -27.01 7.47 -13.69
CA LYS A 49 -26.26 6.82 -14.76
C LYS A 49 -24.77 7.14 -14.62
N TYR A 50 -23.93 6.10 -14.64
CA TYR A 50 -22.48 6.21 -14.62
C TYR A 50 -21.90 5.70 -15.94
N ASP A 51 -21.00 6.46 -16.54
CA ASP A 51 -20.31 6.07 -17.77
C ASP A 51 -19.27 4.97 -17.48
N VAL A 52 -18.60 5.05 -16.34
CA VAL A 52 -17.63 4.05 -15.87
C VAL A 52 -17.68 3.90 -14.35
N ILE A 53 -17.45 2.69 -13.87
CA ILE A 53 -17.32 2.37 -12.45
C ILE A 53 -15.96 1.74 -12.21
N ILE A 54 -15.20 2.24 -11.22
CA ILE A 54 -13.96 1.63 -10.76
C ILE A 54 -14.18 1.01 -9.38
N ILE A 55 -14.01 -0.31 -9.28
CA ILE A 55 -14.11 -1.05 -8.02
C ILE A 55 -12.72 -1.14 -7.39
N GLY A 56 -12.50 -0.45 -6.27
CA GLY A 56 -11.20 -0.35 -5.60
C GLY A 56 -10.72 -1.65 -4.98
N THR A 57 -11.63 -2.47 -4.45
CA THR A 57 -11.25 -3.70 -3.75
C THR A 57 -12.37 -4.74 -3.78
N VAL A 58 -12.03 -5.98 -4.13
CA VAL A 58 -12.93 -7.13 -4.10
C VAL A 58 -12.33 -8.24 -3.23
N HIS A 59 -12.42 -8.07 -1.91
CA HIS A 59 -11.99 -9.07 -0.93
C HIS A 59 -13.18 -9.72 -0.17
N ARG A 60 -14.37 -9.17 -0.38
CA ARG A 60 -15.66 -9.59 0.19
C ARG A 60 -16.78 -9.28 -0.79
N TYR A 61 -18.00 -9.73 -0.47
CA TYR A 61 -19.24 -9.40 -1.20
C TYR A 61 -19.16 -9.72 -2.69
N PHE A 62 -18.56 -10.86 -3.04
CA PHE A 62 -18.28 -11.25 -4.42
C PHE A 62 -19.54 -11.33 -5.28
N ASN A 63 -20.69 -11.74 -4.71
CA ASN A 63 -21.97 -11.76 -5.43
C ASN A 63 -22.42 -10.36 -5.83
N THR A 64 -22.31 -9.38 -4.91
CA THR A 64 -22.67 -7.99 -5.18
C THR A 64 -21.78 -7.41 -6.29
N PHE A 65 -20.46 -7.58 -6.17
CA PHE A 65 -19.54 -7.09 -7.21
C PHE A 65 -19.73 -7.81 -8.54
N LEU A 66 -20.06 -9.11 -8.54
CA LEU A 66 -20.40 -9.83 -9.77
C LEU A 66 -21.65 -9.24 -10.45
N ALA A 67 -22.66 -8.85 -9.67
CA ALA A 67 -23.83 -8.16 -10.21
C ALA A 67 -23.47 -6.80 -10.83
N ILE A 68 -22.59 -6.03 -10.19
CA ILE A 68 -22.14 -4.74 -10.71
C ILE A 68 -21.38 -4.91 -12.03
N VAL A 69 -20.35 -5.77 -12.08
CA VAL A 69 -19.54 -5.96 -13.31
C VAL A 69 -20.32 -6.58 -14.47
N LYS A 70 -21.45 -7.26 -14.20
CA LYS A 70 -22.35 -7.76 -15.23
C LYS A 70 -23.28 -6.70 -15.79
N LYS A 71 -23.67 -5.73 -14.99
CA LYS A 71 -24.71 -4.76 -15.34
C LYS A 71 -24.15 -3.44 -15.85
N TYR A 72 -22.98 -3.03 -15.37
CA TYR A 72 -22.39 -1.72 -15.61
C TYR A 72 -21.05 -1.83 -16.35
N ASN A 73 -20.62 -0.75 -16.98
CA ASN A 73 -19.25 -0.60 -17.47
C ASN A 73 -18.32 -0.47 -16.25
N ALA A 74 -17.89 -1.60 -15.69
CA ALA A 74 -17.13 -1.65 -14.43
C ALA A 74 -15.76 -2.31 -14.61
N SER A 75 -14.74 -1.62 -14.13
CA SER A 75 -13.36 -2.07 -14.06
C SER A 75 -12.95 -2.34 -12.60
N VAL A 76 -12.04 -3.28 -12.35
CA VAL A 76 -11.68 -3.73 -11.00
C VAL A 76 -10.19 -3.63 -10.76
N ILE A 77 -9.78 -3.04 -9.63
CA ILE A 77 -8.38 -3.01 -9.22
C ILE A 77 -7.95 -4.38 -8.67
N VAL A 78 -6.88 -4.90 -9.24
CA VAL A 78 -6.28 -6.20 -8.88
C VAL A 78 -5.16 -5.98 -7.88
N HIS A 79 -5.36 -6.44 -6.65
CA HIS A 79 -4.33 -6.40 -5.60
C HIS A 79 -3.54 -7.70 -5.47
N ASN A 80 -4.07 -8.82 -5.97
CA ASN A 80 -3.50 -10.17 -5.82
C ASN A 80 -3.74 -10.97 -7.11
N MET A 81 -2.74 -11.03 -7.98
CA MET A 81 -2.89 -11.58 -9.34
C MET A 81 -3.04 -13.11 -9.38
N ASN A 82 -2.49 -13.82 -8.39
CA ASN A 82 -2.64 -15.27 -8.33
C ASN A 82 -4.01 -15.66 -7.75
N PHE A 83 -4.49 -14.91 -6.75
CA PHE A 83 -5.83 -15.11 -6.20
C PHE A 83 -6.92 -15.00 -7.26
N ILE A 84 -6.86 -14.03 -8.16
CA ILE A 84 -7.91 -13.85 -9.19
C ILE A 84 -7.96 -14.97 -10.22
N LYS A 85 -6.89 -15.78 -10.33
CA LYS A 85 -6.80 -16.97 -11.19
C LYS A 85 -7.26 -18.25 -10.48
N SER A 86 -7.69 -18.17 -9.22
CA SER A 86 -8.03 -19.35 -8.40
C SER A 86 -9.16 -20.17 -9.01
N SER A 87 -9.03 -21.48 -8.99
CA SER A 87 -10.12 -22.38 -9.26
C SER A 87 -11.07 -22.49 -8.05
N LYS A 88 -12.32 -22.87 -8.29
CA LYS A 88 -13.28 -23.12 -7.20
C LYS A 88 -12.77 -24.15 -6.19
N LEU A 89 -12.12 -25.20 -6.68
CA LEU A 89 -11.53 -26.24 -5.82
C LEU A 89 -10.41 -25.68 -4.94
N SER A 90 -9.54 -24.81 -5.48
CA SER A 90 -8.48 -24.19 -4.69
C SER A 90 -9.03 -23.23 -3.63
N LEU A 91 -10.11 -22.50 -3.94
CA LEU A 91 -10.80 -21.65 -2.96
C LEU A 91 -11.41 -22.46 -1.82
N ILE A 92 -12.07 -23.60 -2.12
CA ILE A 92 -12.60 -24.51 -1.10
C ILE A 92 -11.46 -25.05 -0.22
N LYS A 93 -10.38 -25.55 -0.83
CA LYS A 93 -9.21 -26.04 -0.07
C LYS A 93 -8.59 -24.94 0.81
N SER A 94 -8.64 -23.69 0.39
CA SER A 94 -8.10 -22.57 1.16
C SER A 94 -8.86 -22.31 2.46
N ILE A 95 -10.14 -22.68 2.54
CA ILE A 95 -10.99 -22.48 3.73
C ILE A 95 -10.40 -23.19 4.95
N PHE A 96 -9.81 -24.36 4.74
CA PHE A 96 -9.25 -25.17 5.82
C PHE A 96 -7.84 -24.75 6.29
N LYS A 97 -7.20 -23.77 5.64
CA LYS A 97 -5.82 -23.36 5.97
C LYS A 97 -5.73 -22.33 7.10
N GLU A 98 -6.62 -21.35 7.11
CA GLU A 98 -6.59 -20.20 8.02
C GLU A 98 -8.01 -19.64 8.19
N ASP A 99 -8.34 -19.07 9.36
CA ASP A 99 -9.59 -18.34 9.64
C ASP A 99 -10.87 -19.06 9.11
N GLN A 100 -11.01 -20.35 9.41
CA GLN A 100 -12.04 -21.24 8.84
C GLN A 100 -13.45 -20.64 8.95
N ILE A 101 -13.83 -20.14 10.15
CA ILE A 101 -15.16 -19.55 10.39
C ILE A 101 -15.41 -18.35 9.47
N TYR A 102 -14.42 -17.47 9.35
CA TYR A 102 -14.52 -16.30 8.48
C TYR A 102 -14.64 -16.71 7.01
N ARG A 103 -13.84 -17.67 6.55
CA ARG A 103 -13.85 -18.13 5.16
C ARG A 103 -15.13 -18.91 4.82
N LEU A 104 -15.69 -19.68 5.74
CA LEU A 104 -17.01 -20.29 5.58
C LEU A 104 -18.12 -19.25 5.44
N LYS A 105 -18.05 -18.15 6.23
CA LYS A 105 -18.97 -17.03 6.06
C LYS A 105 -18.87 -16.40 4.67
N LEU A 106 -17.65 -16.19 4.17
CA LEU A 106 -17.45 -15.67 2.82
C LEU A 106 -17.99 -16.61 1.75
N LEU A 107 -17.81 -17.92 1.92
CA LEU A 107 -18.33 -18.94 1.01
C LEU A 107 -19.85 -18.89 0.89
N TRP A 108 -20.54 -18.94 2.02
CA TRP A 108 -22.00 -19.08 2.04
C TRP A 108 -22.74 -17.77 1.85
N LYS A 109 -22.30 -16.70 2.51
CA LYS A 109 -23.02 -15.41 2.52
C LYS A 109 -22.54 -14.43 1.47
N GLU A 110 -21.26 -14.46 1.10
CA GLU A 110 -20.66 -13.43 0.27
C GLU A 110 -20.24 -13.91 -1.12
N GLY A 111 -20.41 -15.24 -1.40
CA GLY A 111 -20.19 -15.81 -2.72
C GLY A 111 -18.72 -15.96 -3.12
N LEU A 112 -17.84 -16.40 -2.21
CA LEU A 112 -16.40 -16.55 -2.44
C LEU A 112 -16.05 -17.30 -3.75
N LEU A 113 -16.85 -18.31 -4.14
CA LEU A 113 -16.62 -19.06 -5.37
C LEU A 113 -16.80 -18.23 -6.65
N ASN A 114 -17.38 -17.06 -6.54
CA ASN A 114 -17.51 -16.11 -7.64
C ASN A 114 -16.33 -15.10 -7.71
N ALA A 115 -15.36 -15.19 -6.81
CA ALA A 115 -14.23 -14.25 -6.75
C ALA A 115 -13.55 -14.09 -8.12
N SER A 116 -13.04 -15.19 -8.72
CA SER A 116 -12.38 -15.15 -10.02
C SER A 116 -13.30 -14.62 -11.12
N LYS A 117 -14.60 -14.95 -11.07
CA LYS A 117 -15.58 -14.53 -12.07
C LYS A 117 -15.83 -13.03 -12.06
N VAL A 118 -15.76 -12.35 -10.90
CA VAL A 118 -15.84 -10.88 -10.82
C VAL A 118 -14.75 -10.25 -11.70
N TYR A 119 -13.50 -10.67 -11.51
CA TYR A 119 -12.37 -10.13 -12.28
C TYR A 119 -12.38 -10.53 -13.76
N GLN A 120 -12.90 -11.72 -14.09
CA GLN A 120 -13.03 -12.19 -15.49
C GLN A 120 -14.12 -11.45 -16.25
N THR A 121 -15.19 -11.04 -15.55
CA THR A 121 -16.35 -10.34 -16.16
C THR A 121 -16.12 -8.83 -16.24
N ALA A 122 -15.25 -8.27 -15.39
CA ALA A 122 -14.92 -6.85 -15.40
C ALA A 122 -14.40 -6.41 -16.79
N LYS A 123 -14.73 -5.20 -17.24
CA LYS A 123 -14.30 -4.64 -18.51
C LYS A 123 -12.78 -4.54 -18.61
N LYS A 124 -12.14 -4.01 -17.56
CA LYS A 124 -10.67 -3.99 -17.41
C LYS A 124 -10.27 -4.42 -16.01
N ARG A 125 -9.09 -5.00 -15.92
CA ARG A 125 -8.38 -5.29 -14.69
C ARG A 125 -7.29 -4.26 -14.52
N LEU A 126 -7.39 -3.45 -13.48
CA LEU A 126 -6.50 -2.33 -13.22
C LEU A 126 -5.45 -2.73 -12.19
N VAL A 127 -4.23 -2.23 -12.33
CA VAL A 127 -3.14 -2.37 -11.35
C VAL A 127 -2.60 -1.00 -10.97
N LEU A 128 -2.15 -0.85 -9.72
CA LEU A 128 -1.64 0.42 -9.17
C LEU A 128 -0.12 0.55 -9.29
N ASP A 129 0.54 -0.47 -9.77
CA ASP A 129 1.97 -0.52 -10.02
C ASP A 129 2.18 -0.74 -11.52
N GLU A 130 2.84 0.20 -12.18
CA GLU A 130 3.06 0.16 -13.62
C GLU A 130 3.88 -1.06 -14.05
N GLU A 131 4.79 -1.54 -13.19
CA GLU A 131 5.59 -2.74 -13.45
C GLU A 131 4.78 -4.04 -13.49
N LEU A 132 3.55 -4.02 -12.93
CA LEU A 132 2.59 -5.12 -13.00
C LEU A 132 1.67 -5.03 -14.23
N SER A 133 1.78 -3.97 -15.04
CA SER A 133 0.97 -3.80 -16.25
C SER A 133 1.35 -4.80 -17.34
N SER A 134 0.39 -5.15 -18.17
CA SER A 134 0.54 -6.05 -19.32
C SER A 134 -0.70 -5.95 -20.21
N GLU A 135 -0.77 -6.69 -21.30
CA GLU A 135 -1.98 -6.77 -22.13
C GLU A 135 -3.26 -7.13 -21.33
N ARG A 136 -3.13 -7.82 -20.20
CA ARG A 136 -4.24 -8.25 -19.35
C ARG A 136 -4.54 -7.31 -18.19
N TYR A 137 -3.62 -6.42 -17.86
CA TYR A 137 -3.68 -5.54 -16.69
C TYR A 137 -3.29 -4.13 -17.09
N THR A 138 -4.20 -3.21 -16.97
CA THR A 138 -4.01 -1.80 -17.31
C THR A 138 -3.52 -1.02 -16.09
N PHE A 139 -2.47 -0.25 -16.23
CA PHE A 139 -1.98 0.62 -15.17
C PHE A 139 -2.98 1.73 -14.86
N LEU A 140 -3.27 1.93 -13.58
CA LEU A 140 -4.09 3.02 -13.06
C LEU A 140 -3.18 4.01 -12.33
N PRO A 141 -2.87 5.17 -12.90
CA PRO A 141 -2.02 6.18 -12.26
C PRO A 141 -2.79 6.89 -11.14
N LEU A 142 -2.49 6.52 -9.90
CA LEU A 142 -3.23 7.00 -8.72
C LEU A 142 -2.37 7.80 -7.75
N PHE A 143 -1.07 7.51 -7.70
CA PHE A 143 -0.17 8.10 -6.73
C PHE A 143 0.55 9.30 -7.29
N TYR A 144 0.50 10.41 -6.56
CA TYR A 144 1.23 11.63 -6.86
C TYR A 144 1.89 12.16 -5.60
N THR A 145 2.98 12.90 -5.78
CA THR A 145 3.69 13.53 -4.67
C THR A 145 2.97 14.81 -4.25
N LYS A 146 2.41 14.81 -3.02
CA LYS A 146 1.60 15.92 -2.50
C LYS A 146 2.43 17.20 -2.33
N ASN A 147 3.32 17.21 -1.37
CA ASN A 147 4.24 18.33 -1.12
C ASN A 147 5.58 17.73 -0.69
N PHE A 148 6.54 17.75 -1.58
CA PHE A 148 7.87 17.30 -1.23
C PHE A 148 8.65 18.48 -0.62
N LYS A 149 9.00 18.35 0.66
CA LYS A 149 9.99 19.18 1.32
C LYS A 149 11.06 18.27 1.88
N LYS A 150 12.31 18.53 1.51
CA LYS A 150 13.44 17.77 2.07
C LYS A 150 13.50 18.05 3.56
N PRO A 151 13.54 17.03 4.44
CA PRO A 151 13.67 17.25 5.86
C PRO A 151 15.07 17.79 6.21
N GLU A 152 15.12 18.68 7.18
CA GLU A 152 16.37 19.26 7.70
C GLU A 152 16.74 18.60 9.03
N ASN A 153 16.77 17.28 9.06
CA ASN A 153 17.05 16.50 10.26
C ASN A 153 18.54 16.56 10.61
N LYS A 154 18.86 16.88 11.88
CA LYS A 154 20.21 16.72 12.41
C LYS A 154 20.59 15.24 12.54
N VAL A 155 19.64 14.41 12.95
CA VAL A 155 19.78 12.96 13.09
C VAL A 155 19.28 12.28 11.82
N LEU A 156 19.96 11.23 11.35
CA LEU A 156 19.51 10.44 10.21
C LEU A 156 18.25 9.66 10.60
N THR A 157 17.11 9.99 9.98
CA THR A 157 15.79 9.43 10.31
C THR A 157 15.35 8.41 9.27
N ILE A 158 15.33 7.15 9.66
CA ILE A 158 14.93 6.01 8.82
C ILE A 158 13.54 5.53 9.25
N VAL A 159 12.58 5.61 8.35
CA VAL A 159 11.21 5.18 8.62
C VAL A 159 10.93 3.82 7.95
N ILE A 160 10.38 2.88 8.73
CA ILE A 160 9.93 1.55 8.29
C ILE A 160 8.39 1.57 8.28
N PRO A 161 7.74 1.93 7.15
CA PRO A 161 6.30 2.16 7.14
C PRO A 161 5.48 0.87 7.09
N GLY A 162 4.39 0.86 7.87
CA GLY A 162 3.38 -0.19 7.91
C GLY A 162 3.51 -1.13 9.09
N GLY A 163 2.45 -1.88 9.38
CA GLY A 163 2.33 -2.71 10.59
C GLY A 163 3.52 -3.62 10.83
N VAL A 164 3.96 -3.67 12.09
CA VAL A 164 5.10 -4.50 12.51
C VAL A 164 4.64 -5.96 12.57
N SER A 165 5.13 -6.76 11.65
CA SER A 165 4.82 -8.19 11.54
C SER A 165 5.90 -8.91 10.77
N GLN A 166 6.55 -9.89 11.40
CA GLN A 166 7.59 -10.72 10.77
C GLN A 166 7.06 -11.46 9.53
N GLN A 167 5.78 -11.79 9.48
CA GLN A 167 5.17 -12.43 8.33
C GLN A 167 5.17 -11.54 7.07
N ARG A 168 5.18 -10.23 7.23
CA ARG A 168 5.11 -9.26 6.12
C ARG A 168 6.42 -8.55 5.84
N ARG A 169 7.26 -8.37 6.87
CA ARG A 169 8.54 -7.67 6.81
C ARG A 169 9.58 -8.44 7.61
N ASP A 170 10.80 -8.44 7.16
CA ASP A 170 11.89 -9.16 7.85
C ASP A 170 12.44 -8.35 9.02
N TYR A 171 11.68 -8.29 10.11
CA TYR A 171 12.09 -7.61 11.34
C TYR A 171 13.29 -8.27 12.02
N LYS A 172 13.50 -9.59 11.85
CA LYS A 172 14.71 -10.26 12.36
C LYS A 172 15.96 -9.65 11.73
N ARG A 173 15.93 -9.40 10.42
CA ARG A 173 17.00 -8.69 9.73
C ARG A 173 17.14 -7.25 10.24
N VAL A 174 16.03 -6.51 10.37
CA VAL A 174 16.04 -5.13 10.88
C VAL A 174 16.73 -5.07 12.24
N PHE A 175 16.34 -5.90 13.18
CA PHE A 175 16.92 -5.93 14.53
C PHE A 175 18.40 -6.33 14.50
N SER A 176 18.78 -7.29 13.66
CA SER A 176 20.18 -7.68 13.46
C SER A 176 21.03 -6.52 12.96
N VAL A 177 20.52 -5.76 11.98
CA VAL A 177 21.22 -4.57 11.44
C VAL A 177 21.36 -3.50 12.51
N ILE A 178 20.29 -3.16 13.23
CA ILE A 178 20.33 -2.14 14.30
C ILE A 178 21.33 -2.54 15.39
N ASN A 179 21.32 -3.80 15.85
CA ASN A 179 22.28 -4.30 16.83
C ASN A 179 23.73 -4.24 16.33
N ASN A 180 23.97 -4.49 15.06
CA ASN A 180 25.32 -4.39 14.49
C ASN A 180 25.77 -2.93 14.40
N LEU A 181 24.89 -2.01 13.98
CA LEU A 181 25.17 -0.57 13.96
C LEU A 181 25.48 -0.04 15.37
N GLU A 182 24.73 -0.47 16.39
CA GLU A 182 24.99 -0.11 17.78
C GLU A 182 26.40 -0.55 18.23
N LYS A 183 26.79 -1.79 17.89
CA LYS A 183 28.12 -2.33 18.24
C LYS A 183 29.25 -1.59 17.54
N LEU A 184 29.09 -1.24 16.26
CA LEU A 184 30.12 -0.55 15.46
C LEU A 184 30.35 0.88 15.92
N ASN A 185 29.35 1.52 16.51
CA ASN A 185 29.40 2.94 16.87
C ASN A 185 29.64 3.21 18.38
N LYS A 186 30.17 2.25 19.11
CA LYS A 186 30.51 2.35 20.55
C LYS A 186 31.51 3.47 20.89
N HIS A 187 32.21 3.99 19.91
CA HIS A 187 33.17 5.10 20.06
C HIS A 187 32.50 6.48 20.04
N LEU A 188 31.21 6.55 19.68
CA LEU A 188 30.46 7.79 19.67
C LEU A 188 30.04 8.18 21.09
N ASP A 189 29.70 9.45 21.26
CA ASP A 189 29.10 9.96 22.47
C ASP A 189 27.64 9.47 22.59
N PRO A 190 27.26 8.78 23.69
CA PRO A 190 25.89 8.32 23.90
C PRO A 190 24.86 9.44 23.99
N GLU A 191 25.27 10.67 24.33
CA GLU A 191 24.35 11.83 24.35
C GLU A 191 24.00 12.31 22.94
N ASN A 192 24.87 12.03 21.96
CA ASN A 192 24.72 12.45 20.55
C ASN A 192 24.29 11.26 19.68
N LYS A 193 23.02 10.87 19.77
CA LYS A 193 22.47 9.81 18.91
C LYS A 193 22.53 10.21 17.44
N PHE A 194 23.05 9.34 16.58
CA PHE A 194 23.37 9.65 15.19
C PHE A 194 22.32 9.19 14.18
N ILE A 195 21.43 8.26 14.59
CA ILE A 195 20.36 7.69 13.76
C ILE A 195 19.11 7.39 14.58
N GLU A 196 17.96 7.56 13.98
CA GLU A 196 16.67 7.20 14.50
C GLU A 196 15.96 6.22 13.57
N PHE A 197 15.51 5.08 14.09
CA PHE A 197 14.64 4.15 13.39
C PHE A 197 13.21 4.27 13.89
N VAL A 198 12.30 4.52 12.98
CA VAL A 198 10.87 4.67 13.28
C VAL A 198 10.10 3.48 12.71
N PHE A 199 9.58 2.61 13.59
CA PHE A 199 8.68 1.52 13.22
C PHE A 199 7.27 2.06 13.06
N LEU A 200 6.95 2.61 11.88
CA LEU A 200 5.73 3.39 11.64
C LEU A 200 4.53 2.50 11.36
N GLY A 201 4.13 1.75 12.38
CA GLY A 201 2.98 0.89 12.36
C GLY A 201 2.80 0.18 13.69
N ARG A 202 1.60 -0.36 13.91
CA ARG A 202 1.31 -1.06 15.16
C ARG A 202 2.18 -2.30 15.32
N ALA A 203 2.92 -2.40 16.42
CA ALA A 203 3.59 -3.59 16.90
C ALA A 203 2.69 -4.33 17.90
N LYS A 204 2.72 -5.66 17.91
CA LYS A 204 1.92 -6.51 18.81
C LYS A 204 2.71 -7.74 19.25
N ASN A 205 2.24 -8.36 20.33
CA ASN A 205 2.71 -9.66 20.78
C ASN A 205 4.24 -9.76 20.85
N GLN A 206 4.82 -10.74 20.17
CA GLN A 206 6.26 -10.99 20.20
C GLN A 206 7.06 -9.86 19.56
N GLU A 207 6.61 -9.30 18.44
CA GLU A 207 7.31 -8.19 17.76
C GLU A 207 7.41 -6.95 18.67
N LEU A 208 6.37 -6.66 19.46
CA LEU A 208 6.43 -5.55 20.42
C LEU A 208 7.44 -5.81 21.52
N LYS A 209 7.51 -7.03 22.06
CA LYS A 209 8.51 -7.41 23.07
C LYS A 209 9.93 -7.28 22.52
N ASP A 210 10.15 -7.80 21.32
CA ASP A 210 11.44 -7.76 20.65
C ASP A 210 11.93 -6.31 20.43
N ILE A 211 11.02 -5.38 20.12
CA ILE A 211 11.35 -3.95 19.99
C ILE A 211 11.71 -3.33 21.34
N ILE A 212 10.94 -3.62 22.38
CA ILE A 212 11.20 -3.10 23.74
C ILE A 212 12.56 -3.61 24.24
N ASP A 213 12.86 -4.88 24.03
CA ASP A 213 14.14 -5.45 24.44
C ASP A 213 15.31 -4.87 23.63
N LEU A 214 15.10 -4.64 22.34
CA LEU A 214 16.06 -3.97 21.49
C LEU A 214 16.33 -2.54 21.99
N GLU A 215 15.29 -1.73 22.19
CA GLU A 215 15.39 -0.35 22.67
C GLU A 215 16.21 -0.24 23.94
N ARG A 216 15.96 -1.13 24.93
CA ARG A 216 16.70 -1.16 26.20
C ARG A 216 18.20 -1.44 26.05
N SER A 217 18.59 -2.09 24.96
CA SER A 217 20.00 -2.45 24.68
C SER A 217 20.77 -1.35 23.94
N LEU A 218 20.08 -0.32 23.42
CA LEU A 218 20.67 0.72 22.58
C LEU A 218 21.10 1.95 23.39
N LYS A 219 22.29 2.47 23.08
CA LYS A 219 22.86 3.69 23.68
C LYS A 219 23.03 4.80 22.63
N TYR A 220 23.41 4.45 21.41
CA TYR A 220 23.81 5.37 20.33
C TYR A 220 22.74 5.56 19.27
N ILE A 221 21.69 4.73 19.29
CA ILE A 221 20.59 4.70 18.31
C ILE A 221 19.27 5.01 19.00
N ASN A 222 18.43 5.82 18.38
CA ASN A 222 17.04 6.01 18.80
C ASN A 222 16.12 5.03 18.10
N ILE A 223 15.09 4.56 18.83
CA ILE A 223 13.96 3.83 18.26
C ILE A 223 12.66 4.52 18.66
N THR A 224 11.79 4.74 17.66
CA THR A 224 10.39 5.13 17.88
C THR A 224 9.48 4.01 17.37
N TYR A 225 8.49 3.59 18.18
CA TYR A 225 7.53 2.55 17.82
C TYR A 225 6.15 2.80 18.42
N PHE A 226 5.14 2.08 17.91
CA PHE A 226 3.74 2.26 18.30
C PHE A 226 3.13 0.91 18.70
N SER A 227 2.60 0.81 19.94
CA SER A 227 1.83 -0.35 20.41
C SER A 227 0.38 -0.31 19.98
N GLU A 228 -0.12 0.88 19.65
CA GLU A 228 -1.47 1.12 19.13
C GLU A 228 -1.46 1.48 17.63
N ARG A 229 -2.63 1.62 17.06
CA ARG A 229 -2.76 2.04 15.67
C ARG A 229 -2.24 3.48 15.53
N VAL A 230 -1.30 3.69 14.64
CA VAL A 230 -0.79 5.02 14.30
C VAL A 230 -1.92 5.84 13.70
N SER A 231 -2.11 7.05 14.20
CA SER A 231 -3.07 8.00 13.62
C SER A 231 -2.62 8.44 12.22
N GLN A 232 -3.54 8.95 11.40
CA GLN A 232 -3.19 9.49 10.10
C GLN A 232 -2.22 10.68 10.22
N ALA A 233 -2.43 11.53 11.22
CA ALA A 233 -1.57 12.70 11.47
C ALA A 233 -0.14 12.28 11.86
N ASP A 234 0.01 11.35 12.80
CA ASP A 234 1.34 10.84 13.19
C ASP A 234 2.03 10.13 12.01
N PHE A 235 1.25 9.37 11.21
CA PHE A 235 1.79 8.70 10.04
C PHE A 235 2.33 9.72 9.03
N GLU A 236 1.57 10.77 8.72
CA GLU A 236 1.99 11.81 7.79
C GLU A 236 3.19 12.61 8.32
N ASP A 237 3.21 12.94 9.61
CA ASP A 237 4.32 13.65 10.25
C ASP A 237 5.63 12.86 10.17
N TRP A 238 5.63 11.58 10.54
CA TRP A 238 6.82 10.73 10.44
C TRP A 238 7.27 10.48 9.00
N MET A 239 6.32 10.30 8.09
CA MET A 239 6.65 10.15 6.67
C MET A 239 7.28 11.43 6.08
N GLN A 240 6.85 12.62 6.52
CA GLN A 240 7.48 13.89 6.13
C GLN A 240 8.87 14.04 6.71
N LYS A 241 9.07 13.66 7.98
CA LYS A 241 10.37 13.69 8.67
C LYS A 241 11.36 12.64 8.16
N ALA A 242 10.92 11.58 7.50
CA ALA A 242 11.81 10.55 6.98
C ALA A 242 12.88 11.12 6.05
N ASP A 243 14.15 10.79 6.27
CA ASP A 243 15.22 11.01 5.29
C ASP A 243 15.16 9.90 4.22
N VAL A 244 14.95 8.64 4.65
CA VAL A 244 14.87 7.46 3.80
C VAL A 244 13.79 6.51 4.32
N LEU A 245 13.08 5.84 3.42
CA LEU A 245 12.22 4.72 3.81
C LEU A 245 13.01 3.42 3.73
N TRP A 246 12.96 2.61 4.79
CA TRP A 246 13.45 1.24 4.74
C TRP A 246 12.26 0.29 4.68
N CYS A 247 12.15 -0.47 3.60
CA CYS A 247 11.01 -1.33 3.28
C CYS A 247 11.45 -2.80 3.24
N PRO A 248 11.77 -3.43 4.38
CA PRO A 248 12.30 -4.80 4.45
C PRO A 248 11.19 -5.84 4.25
N ILE A 249 10.47 -5.75 3.14
CA ILE A 249 9.32 -6.61 2.83
C ILE A 249 9.74 -8.06 2.65
N GLN A 250 8.95 -9.00 3.19
CA GLN A 250 9.05 -10.40 2.78
C GLN A 250 8.66 -10.52 1.32
N GLN A 251 9.48 -11.16 0.50
CA GLN A 251 9.21 -11.26 -0.93
C GLN A 251 7.90 -11.98 -1.23
N LYS A 252 7.59 -12.99 -0.43
CA LYS A 252 6.39 -13.82 -0.59
C LYS A 252 5.40 -13.54 0.52
N THR A 253 4.12 -13.58 0.16
CA THR A 253 3.00 -13.51 1.09
C THR A 253 1.88 -14.43 0.62
N THR A 254 0.90 -14.67 1.46
CA THR A 254 -0.27 -15.47 1.09
C THR A 254 -1.54 -14.63 1.14
N PHE A 255 -2.43 -14.85 0.19
CA PHE A 255 -3.78 -14.30 0.22
C PHE A 255 -4.78 -15.38 -0.17
N PHE A 256 -5.70 -15.70 0.74
CA PHE A 256 -6.63 -16.83 0.59
C PHE A 256 -5.93 -18.16 0.22
N GLY A 257 -4.78 -18.43 0.85
CA GLY A 257 -4.01 -19.64 0.59
C GLY A 257 -3.27 -19.67 -0.75
N HIS A 258 -3.29 -18.59 -1.52
CA HIS A 258 -2.52 -18.41 -2.75
C HIS A 258 -1.26 -17.59 -2.44
N GLU A 259 -0.11 -18.10 -2.86
CA GLU A 259 1.14 -17.35 -2.76
C GLU A 259 1.12 -16.15 -3.71
N GLU A 260 1.47 -14.99 -3.20
CA GLU A 260 1.70 -13.78 -3.98
C GLU A 260 3.14 -13.31 -3.76
N VAL A 261 3.71 -12.69 -4.78
CA VAL A 261 5.09 -12.19 -4.76
C VAL A 261 5.05 -10.69 -4.99
N TYR A 262 5.56 -9.91 -4.03
CA TYR A 262 5.65 -8.47 -4.17
C TYR A 262 6.54 -8.07 -5.35
N GLY A 263 6.10 -7.09 -6.12
CA GLY A 263 6.74 -6.64 -7.35
C GLY A 263 6.52 -7.55 -8.57
N LYS A 264 5.79 -8.69 -8.42
CA LYS A 264 5.49 -9.62 -9.54
C LYS A 264 4.00 -9.92 -9.68
N THR A 265 3.32 -10.23 -8.58
CA THR A 265 1.89 -10.57 -8.59
C THR A 265 1.09 -9.73 -7.61
N LYS A 266 1.79 -8.89 -6.85
CA LYS A 266 1.21 -8.02 -5.84
C LYS A 266 2.05 -6.75 -5.68
N MET A 267 1.38 -5.60 -5.70
CA MET A 267 2.00 -4.33 -5.34
C MET A 267 2.21 -4.25 -3.82
N THR A 268 3.30 -3.63 -3.38
CA THR A 268 3.46 -3.21 -2.00
C THR A 268 2.92 -1.81 -1.76
N GLY A 269 2.25 -1.57 -0.62
CA GLY A 269 1.79 -0.23 -0.24
C GLY A 269 2.95 0.78 -0.08
N ASN A 270 4.13 0.29 0.27
CA ASN A 270 5.31 1.14 0.45
C ASN A 270 5.74 1.86 -0.84
N LEU A 271 5.45 1.31 -2.03
CA LEU A 271 5.63 2.00 -3.30
C LEU A 271 4.78 3.28 -3.37
N GLY A 272 3.49 3.16 -3.09
CA GLY A 272 2.59 4.32 -3.03
C GLY A 272 2.98 5.32 -1.95
N ASP A 273 3.47 4.86 -0.81
CA ASP A 273 3.97 5.72 0.27
C ASP A 273 5.22 6.50 -0.18
N ALA A 274 6.19 5.84 -0.82
CA ALA A 274 7.38 6.48 -1.36
C ALA A 274 7.03 7.61 -2.34
N ILE A 275 6.14 7.35 -3.29
CA ILE A 275 5.68 8.36 -4.27
C ILE A 275 4.97 9.53 -3.55
N LYS A 276 3.99 9.24 -2.69
CA LYS A 276 3.16 10.27 -2.05
C LYS A 276 3.96 11.26 -1.19
N PHE A 277 4.98 10.76 -0.52
CA PHE A 277 5.82 11.57 0.36
C PHE A 277 7.15 12.00 -0.27
N GLY A 278 7.40 11.63 -1.54
CA GLY A 278 8.62 12.00 -2.26
C GLY A 278 9.86 11.44 -1.57
N LYS A 279 9.86 10.17 -1.18
CA LYS A 279 10.95 9.54 -0.43
C LYS A 279 11.61 8.42 -1.22
N GLN A 280 12.94 8.45 -1.30
CA GLN A 280 13.68 7.29 -1.76
C GLN A 280 13.53 6.13 -0.78
N ALA A 281 13.40 4.90 -1.29
CA ALA A 281 13.08 3.75 -0.48
C ALA A 281 14.05 2.59 -0.75
N VAL A 282 14.60 2.03 0.34
CA VAL A 282 15.48 0.85 0.28
C VAL A 282 14.63 -0.40 0.44
N PHE A 283 14.72 -1.28 -0.56
CA PHE A 283 14.00 -2.56 -0.63
C PHE A 283 14.99 -3.73 -0.59
N PRO A 284 14.56 -4.95 -0.24
CA PRO A 284 15.43 -6.13 -0.32
C PRO A 284 16.10 -6.27 -1.68
N SER A 285 17.35 -6.71 -1.73
CA SER A 285 18.14 -6.82 -2.96
C SER A 285 17.50 -7.70 -4.04
N ASN A 286 16.60 -8.61 -3.67
CA ASN A 286 15.85 -9.47 -4.58
C ASN A 286 14.50 -8.87 -5.04
N TYR A 287 14.15 -7.66 -4.61
CA TYR A 287 13.01 -6.92 -5.14
C TYR A 287 13.46 -6.16 -6.39
N ALA A 288 12.99 -6.63 -7.55
CA ALA A 288 13.30 -5.96 -8.81
C ALA A 288 12.34 -4.80 -9.04
N SER A 289 12.85 -3.61 -9.31
CA SER A 289 12.10 -2.44 -9.75
C SER A 289 12.92 -1.63 -10.77
N LYS A 290 12.23 -0.99 -11.71
CA LYS A 290 12.81 -0.06 -12.67
C LYS A 290 12.73 1.40 -12.19
N LEU A 291 12.11 1.64 -11.05
CA LEU A 291 11.93 2.97 -10.49
C LEU A 291 13.18 3.39 -9.74
N ASP A 292 13.84 4.45 -10.19
CA ASP A 292 15.14 4.90 -9.66
C ASP A 292 15.12 5.31 -8.18
N PHE A 293 13.95 5.63 -7.63
CA PHE A 293 13.79 5.93 -6.21
C PHE A 293 13.61 4.66 -5.33
N ILE A 294 13.47 3.49 -5.94
CA ILE A 294 13.46 2.19 -5.28
C ILE A 294 14.86 1.58 -5.38
N VAL A 295 15.60 1.62 -4.29
CA VAL A 295 17.01 1.25 -4.26
C VAL A 295 17.18 -0.12 -3.60
N PRO A 296 17.89 -1.07 -4.22
CA PRO A 296 18.16 -2.37 -3.60
C PRO A 296 19.09 -2.22 -2.40
N GLU A 297 18.78 -2.95 -1.32
CA GLU A 297 19.56 -2.95 -0.08
C GLU A 297 20.99 -3.43 -0.33
N GLN A 298 21.98 -2.67 0.14
CA GLN A 298 23.41 -2.93 0.04
C GLN A 298 23.97 -3.56 1.32
N LYS A 299 25.20 -4.06 1.26
CA LYS A 299 25.91 -4.64 2.42
C LYS A 299 26.15 -3.59 3.51
N ASP A 300 26.66 -2.43 3.12
CA ASP A 300 26.82 -1.29 4.01
C ASP A 300 25.56 -0.42 3.95
N ILE A 301 24.58 -0.81 4.73
CA ILE A 301 23.28 -0.15 4.74
C ILE A 301 23.35 1.25 5.39
N LEU A 302 24.28 1.49 6.33
CA LEU A 302 24.42 2.79 6.97
C LEU A 302 24.95 3.83 5.98
N GLU A 303 25.99 3.51 5.25
CA GLU A 303 26.53 4.39 4.20
C GLU A 303 25.50 4.58 3.06
N GLN A 304 24.74 3.55 2.73
CA GLN A 304 23.62 3.67 1.80
C GLN A 304 22.57 4.69 2.28
N PHE A 305 22.14 4.62 3.54
CA PHE A 305 21.17 5.58 4.10
C PHE A 305 21.72 7.02 4.11
N LYS A 306 22.99 7.20 4.49
CA LYS A 306 23.65 8.52 4.44
C LYS A 306 23.73 9.07 3.02
N SER A 307 24.09 8.23 2.05
CA SER A 307 24.14 8.60 0.65
C SER A 307 22.77 9.02 0.14
N LEU A 308 21.72 8.27 0.45
CA LEU A 308 20.34 8.58 0.05
C LEU A 308 19.82 9.86 0.72
N LYS A 309 20.16 10.12 1.99
CA LYS A 309 19.85 11.41 2.64
C LYS A 309 20.42 12.61 1.86
N ASN A 310 21.62 12.47 1.30
CA ASN A 310 22.30 13.52 0.57
C ASN A 310 21.94 13.58 -0.92
N SER A 311 21.32 12.52 -1.47
CA SER A 311 20.86 12.47 -2.85
C SER A 311 19.47 13.09 -3.01
N GLN A 312 19.08 13.33 -4.26
CA GLN A 312 17.75 13.82 -4.61
C GLN A 312 17.21 13.08 -5.84
N PHE A 313 15.97 12.60 -5.74
CA PHE A 313 15.19 12.19 -6.89
C PHE A 313 14.09 13.24 -7.13
N ASP A 314 13.91 13.66 -8.37
CA ASP A 314 12.88 14.66 -8.69
C ASP A 314 11.51 14.02 -8.86
N PHE A 315 10.84 13.79 -7.75
CA PHE A 315 9.49 13.24 -7.75
C PHE A 315 8.46 14.13 -8.45
N GLN A 316 8.66 15.45 -8.47
CA GLN A 316 7.72 16.37 -9.13
C GLN A 316 7.76 16.27 -10.65
N LYS A 317 8.88 15.86 -11.22
CA LYS A 317 8.99 15.63 -12.66
C LYS A 317 8.04 14.52 -13.13
N GLU A 318 7.98 13.42 -12.40
CA GLU A 318 7.24 12.23 -12.82
C GLU A 318 5.86 12.09 -12.15
N PHE A 319 5.77 12.51 -10.89
CA PHE A 319 4.61 12.27 -10.03
C PHE A 319 3.91 13.56 -9.58
N ASN A 320 4.00 14.67 -10.31
CA ASN A 320 3.22 15.85 -9.99
C ASN A 320 1.71 15.60 -10.21
N LYS A 321 0.88 16.24 -9.38
CA LYS A 321 -0.57 16.02 -9.40
C LYS A 321 -1.20 16.18 -10.78
N LYS A 322 -0.86 17.26 -11.49
CA LYS A 322 -1.45 17.58 -12.80
C LYS A 322 -1.15 16.49 -13.83
N SER A 323 0.09 16.03 -13.91
CA SER A 323 0.49 14.97 -14.83
C SER A 323 -0.21 13.65 -14.52
N VAL A 324 -0.28 13.27 -13.22
CA VAL A 324 -0.97 12.05 -12.80
C VAL A 324 -2.47 12.14 -13.08
N GLN A 325 -3.11 13.29 -12.80
CA GLN A 325 -4.51 13.52 -13.10
C GLN A 325 -4.80 13.39 -14.61
N GLN A 326 -4.00 14.03 -15.47
CA GLN A 326 -4.15 13.92 -16.92
C GLN A 326 -4.02 12.48 -17.44
N LYS A 327 -3.06 11.72 -16.92
CA LYS A 327 -2.92 10.29 -17.24
C LYS A 327 -4.14 9.50 -16.78
N PHE A 328 -4.71 9.84 -15.63
CA PHE A 328 -5.90 9.19 -15.12
C PHE A 328 -7.15 9.55 -15.94
N GLU A 329 -7.35 10.82 -16.28
CA GLU A 329 -8.45 11.28 -17.15
C GLU A 329 -8.38 10.60 -18.53
N LYS A 330 -7.18 10.48 -19.09
CA LYS A 330 -6.98 9.72 -20.34
C LYS A 330 -7.43 8.26 -20.21
N LEU A 331 -7.05 7.59 -19.12
CA LEU A 331 -7.49 6.23 -18.85
C LEU A 331 -9.02 6.15 -18.70
N LEU A 332 -9.66 7.11 -18.02
CA LEU A 332 -11.12 7.13 -17.87
C LEU A 332 -11.81 7.23 -19.25
N ASN A 333 -11.33 8.08 -20.14
CA ASN A 333 -11.83 8.18 -21.52
C ASN A 333 -11.70 6.85 -22.28
N GLU A 334 -10.57 6.17 -22.14
CA GLU A 334 -10.37 4.83 -22.71
C GLU A 334 -11.37 3.81 -22.14
N LEU A 335 -11.66 3.85 -20.82
CA LEU A 335 -12.60 2.95 -20.17
C LEU A 335 -14.05 3.23 -20.55
N ILE A 336 -14.41 4.47 -20.85
CA ILE A 336 -15.76 4.86 -21.31
C ILE A 336 -15.99 4.37 -22.73
N SER A 337 -14.96 4.37 -23.57
CA SER A 337 -15.04 4.00 -25.00
C SER A 337 -15.16 2.48 -25.24
N ILE A 338 -15.04 1.65 -24.21
CA ILE A 338 -15.15 0.18 -24.28
C ILE A 338 -16.59 -0.27 -24.03
#